data_9a6ac27d9414947dbae26880bd1141de
#
_entry.id   9a6ac27d9414947dbae26880bd1141de
#
_cell.length_a   1.000
_cell.length_b   1.000
_cell.length_c   1.000
_cell.angle_alpha   90.00
_cell.angle_beta   90.00
_cell.angle_gamma   90.00
#
_symmetry.space_group_name_H-M   'P 1'
#
loop_
_entity.id
_entity.type
_entity.pdbx_description
1 polymer ?
#
loop_
_entity_poly.entity_id
_entity_poly.type
_entity_poly.pdbx_seq_one_letter_code
_entity_poly.pdbx_strand_id
1 'polypeptide(L)'
;MLRTALTKAGNSMESPAQMVFAVAVQGESHRRRELQREHLLAGRRFPCQDRATATNSLVAADGTAFCFAGVSDGHGGAPYFRSHKGAEFALQVVQDIVSRRMDRIKELASSGDFDTIRSQLALAIVKDWRRLIDQDLAEHPITKKELDHLEGEKPAVAALYRQGHELYSIYGCTLVSYFATTDFWFAIQIGDGDFALSQDGQEFVLPMPTDEVCFLNQTTSLCDAAAAKEFRSVAGTRIPKVVLCTTDGVSNSFKTEGQLGGFYRSLFNLFVQSEFPQCQELRCRNQNQCDLHCKDALVKEEICRYLPKLSKDGSGDDIALAAIVNFSPADLKAMQALQDYLHGCHIKHNPSAVAGENPERLMHRYFTKAEKGKNAKAKFELALYYYNKADSQMALKKMKAAANAGYPDAMVQLADWYSEGYGGSPDPKKARKLYEKAAALGHKGAEQRLEEI
;
A
#
# COMPACT_ATOMS: atom_id res chain seq x y z
N MET A 1 -11.49 -14.67 4.02
CA MET A 1 -10.39 -15.28 4.82
C MET A 1 -9.13 -15.22 3.96
N LEU A 2 -8.32 -14.17 4.10
CA LEU A 2 -7.02 -14.05 3.41
C LEU A 2 -5.94 -14.44 4.42
N ARG A 3 -5.27 -15.57 4.16
CA ARG A 3 -4.09 -16.00 4.93
C ARG A 3 -2.87 -15.24 4.40
N THR A 4 -2.27 -14.39 5.20
CA THR A 4 -0.89 -13.95 5.00
C THR A 4 0.02 -15.12 5.34
N ALA A 5 0.43 -15.88 4.34
CA ALA A 5 1.37 -16.99 4.53
C ALA A 5 2.79 -16.46 4.29
N LEU A 6 3.57 -16.32 5.36
CA LEU A 6 5.02 -16.36 5.27
C LEU A 6 5.40 -17.81 4.95
N THR A 7 5.51 -18.17 3.67
CA THR A 7 6.05 -19.46 3.26
C THR A 7 7.57 -19.43 3.48
N LYS A 8 8.04 -20.10 4.55
CA LYS A 8 9.43 -20.55 4.63
C LYS A 8 9.61 -21.67 3.61
N ALA A 9 10.12 -21.35 2.43
CA ALA A 9 10.64 -22.34 1.52
C ALA A 9 12.00 -22.82 2.03
N GLY A 10 12.17 -24.13 2.14
CA GLY A 10 13.43 -24.76 2.55
C GLY A 10 14.53 -24.55 1.51
N ASN A 11 15.71 -24.32 2.01
CA ASN A 11 17.06 -24.32 1.39
C ASN A 11 17.13 -24.37 -0.14
N SER A 12 16.98 -23.20 -0.80
CA SER A 12 17.65 -22.80 -2.05
C SER A 12 17.32 -21.34 -2.32
N MET A 13 18.29 -20.43 -2.29
CA MET A 13 18.15 -18.98 -2.45
C MET A 13 16.85 -18.43 -1.87
N GLU A 14 16.90 -17.86 -0.65
CA GLU A 14 15.73 -17.31 0.04
C GLU A 14 15.03 -16.32 -0.90
N SER A 15 13.85 -16.69 -1.39
CA SER A 15 12.95 -15.74 -2.05
C SER A 15 12.70 -14.59 -1.08
N PRO A 16 12.74 -13.31 -1.54
CA PRO A 16 12.49 -12.18 -0.65
C PRO A 16 11.14 -12.36 0.04
N ALA A 17 11.08 -12.04 1.33
CA ALA A 17 9.81 -12.04 2.05
C ALA A 17 8.87 -11.04 1.37
N GLN A 18 7.64 -11.47 1.09
CA GLN A 18 6.69 -10.69 0.32
C GLN A 18 5.41 -10.48 1.13
N MET A 19 4.96 -9.23 1.22
CA MET A 19 3.65 -8.87 1.78
C MET A 19 2.70 -8.48 0.65
N VAL A 20 1.45 -8.89 0.78
CA VAL A 20 0.36 -8.51 -0.11
C VAL A 20 -0.80 -7.90 0.67
N PHE A 21 -1.41 -6.89 0.10
CA PHE A 21 -2.53 -6.18 0.71
C PHE A 21 -3.53 -5.75 -0.35
N ALA A 22 -4.83 -5.88 -0.09
CA ALA A 22 -5.88 -5.36 -0.95
C ALA A 22 -7.08 -4.90 -0.13
N VAL A 23 -7.64 -3.76 -0.49
CA VAL A 23 -8.84 -3.18 0.14
C VAL A 23 -9.61 -2.33 -0.86
N ALA A 24 -10.95 -2.36 -0.74
CA ALA A 24 -11.83 -1.41 -1.40
C ALA A 24 -12.82 -0.86 -0.37
N VAL A 25 -13.08 0.44 -0.40
CA VAL A 25 -13.99 1.13 0.50
C VAL A 25 -14.95 2.02 -0.28
N GLN A 26 -16.20 2.10 0.17
CA GLN A 26 -17.22 2.94 -0.44
C GLN A 26 -16.96 4.42 -0.10
N GLY A 27 -17.02 5.27 -1.12
CA GLY A 27 -16.84 6.69 -1.01
C GLY A 27 -18.00 7.42 -0.33
N GLU A 28 -17.72 8.59 0.23
CA GLU A 28 -18.71 9.40 0.95
C GLU A 28 -19.81 9.91 0.03
N SER A 29 -19.52 10.25 -1.23
CA SER A 29 -20.50 10.68 -2.22
C SER A 29 -21.51 9.59 -2.53
N HIS A 30 -21.04 8.34 -2.68
CA HIS A 30 -21.90 7.18 -2.93
C HIS A 30 -22.75 6.86 -1.70
N ARG A 31 -22.18 6.91 -0.50
CA ARG A 31 -22.91 6.69 0.75
C ARG A 31 -23.98 7.75 1.01
N ARG A 32 -23.73 9.03 0.68
CA ARG A 32 -24.75 10.09 0.78
C ARG A 32 -25.89 9.90 -0.20
N ARG A 33 -25.61 9.46 -1.43
CA ARG A 33 -26.64 9.12 -2.42
C ARG A 33 -27.49 7.94 -1.95
N GLU A 34 -26.91 6.94 -1.29
CA GLU A 34 -27.64 5.85 -0.65
C GLU A 34 -28.62 6.36 0.40
N LEU A 35 -28.14 7.16 1.36
CA LEU A 35 -28.98 7.71 2.44
C LEU A 35 -30.14 8.54 1.91
N GLN A 36 -29.95 9.30 0.84
CA GLN A 36 -31.01 10.07 0.18
C GLN A 36 -32.01 9.17 -0.57
N ARG A 37 -31.57 8.00 -1.05
CA ARG A 37 -32.38 7.03 -1.80
C ARG A 37 -33.03 5.96 -0.90
N GLU A 38 -32.59 5.77 0.34
CA GLU A 38 -33.22 4.84 1.31
C GLU A 38 -34.72 5.11 1.52
N HIS A 39 -35.13 6.37 1.41
CA HIS A 39 -36.57 6.73 1.41
C HIS A 39 -37.33 6.22 0.18
N LEU A 40 -36.66 5.89 -0.92
CA LEU A 40 -37.29 5.47 -2.18
C LEU A 40 -37.13 3.97 -2.47
N LEU A 41 -36.15 3.29 -1.92
CA LEU A 41 -35.72 1.94 -2.27
C LEU A 41 -35.55 1.01 -1.06
N ALA A 42 -36.53 0.97 -0.14
CA ALA A 42 -36.62 -0.04 0.94
C ALA A 42 -35.39 -0.97 1.08
N GLY A 43 -34.32 -0.52 1.77
CA GLY A 43 -33.33 -1.40 2.37
C GLY A 43 -32.26 -2.04 1.46
N ARG A 44 -32.01 -1.58 0.24
CA ARG A 44 -30.88 -2.04 -0.57
C ARG A 44 -29.69 -1.07 -0.48
N ARG A 45 -28.60 -1.52 0.12
CA ARG A 45 -27.30 -0.84 0.02
C ARG A 45 -26.72 -1.06 -1.38
N PHE A 46 -26.24 0.00 -2.03
CA PHE A 46 -25.41 -0.15 -3.22
C PHE A 46 -24.03 -0.65 -2.78
N PRO A 47 -23.48 -1.70 -3.40
CA PRO A 47 -22.14 -2.14 -3.06
C PRO A 47 -21.13 -1.08 -3.50
N CYS A 48 -19.98 -1.02 -2.82
CA CYS A 48 -18.80 -0.36 -3.37
C CYS A 48 -18.58 -0.86 -4.81
N GLN A 49 -18.39 0.05 -5.75
CA GLN A 49 -18.26 -0.29 -7.17
C GLN A 49 -16.85 -0.76 -7.48
N ASP A 50 -15.87 -0.30 -6.71
CA ASP A 50 -14.47 -0.67 -6.84
C ASP A 50 -14.17 -2.07 -6.31
N ARG A 51 -13.16 -2.70 -6.91
CA ARG A 51 -12.59 -3.99 -6.47
C ARG A 51 -11.08 -3.92 -6.39
N ALA A 52 -10.54 -4.67 -5.44
CA ALA A 52 -9.10 -4.83 -5.25
C ALA A 52 -8.76 -6.28 -4.94
N THR A 53 -7.65 -6.77 -5.47
CA THR A 53 -7.09 -8.07 -5.11
C THR A 53 -5.57 -8.04 -5.13
N ALA A 54 -4.94 -8.77 -4.20
CA ALA A 54 -3.51 -9.00 -4.21
C ALA A 54 -3.19 -10.39 -3.65
N THR A 55 -2.24 -11.08 -4.27
CA THR A 55 -1.79 -12.41 -3.85
C THR A 55 -0.34 -12.65 -4.28
N ASN A 56 0.40 -13.44 -3.50
CA ASN A 56 1.78 -13.82 -3.76
C ASN A 56 1.98 -15.33 -3.94
N SER A 57 0.90 -16.08 -4.11
CA SER A 57 0.93 -17.55 -4.08
C SER A 57 0.21 -18.20 -5.25
N LEU A 58 0.14 -17.50 -6.40
CA LEU A 58 -0.42 -18.08 -7.61
C LEU A 58 0.62 -18.97 -8.30
N VAL A 59 0.12 -20.06 -8.87
CA VAL A 59 0.92 -20.97 -9.70
C VAL A 59 0.22 -21.08 -11.05
N ALA A 60 0.94 -20.76 -12.09
CA ALA A 60 0.45 -20.82 -13.47
C ALA A 60 0.36 -22.27 -13.96
N ALA A 61 -0.31 -22.47 -15.11
CA ALA A 61 -0.51 -23.79 -15.70
C ALA A 61 0.82 -24.49 -16.08
N ASP A 62 1.88 -23.73 -16.35
CA ASP A 62 3.24 -24.22 -16.60
C ASP A 62 4.06 -24.50 -15.35
N GLY A 63 3.47 -24.33 -14.13
CA GLY A 63 4.14 -24.49 -12.86
C GLY A 63 4.89 -23.24 -12.37
N THR A 64 4.89 -22.14 -13.11
CA THR A 64 5.57 -20.90 -12.71
C THR A 64 4.82 -20.23 -11.55
N ALA A 65 5.54 -19.96 -10.46
CA ALA A 65 5.01 -19.14 -9.37
C ALA A 65 5.01 -17.64 -9.76
N PHE A 66 3.93 -16.93 -9.43
CA PHE A 66 3.84 -15.50 -9.67
C PHE A 66 3.00 -14.81 -8.61
N CYS A 67 3.24 -13.51 -8.42
CA CYS A 67 2.40 -12.63 -7.61
C CYS A 67 1.52 -11.77 -8.52
N PHE A 68 0.40 -11.32 -7.95
CA PHE A 68 -0.57 -10.48 -8.64
C PHE A 68 -1.11 -9.38 -7.71
N ALA A 69 -1.27 -8.17 -8.24
CA ALA A 69 -2.04 -7.10 -7.63
C ALA A 69 -2.88 -6.40 -8.69
N GLY A 70 -4.09 -6.02 -8.33
CA GLY A 70 -4.95 -5.28 -9.27
C GLY A 70 -6.11 -4.60 -8.58
N VAL A 71 -6.55 -3.52 -9.20
CA VAL A 71 -7.76 -2.78 -8.86
C VAL A 71 -8.59 -2.55 -10.13
N SER A 72 -9.88 -2.40 -9.94
CA SER A 72 -10.82 -2.04 -11.00
C SER A 72 -11.87 -1.13 -10.40
N ASP A 73 -12.03 0.05 -11.00
CA ASP A 73 -13.08 1.02 -10.70
C ASP A 73 -14.31 0.69 -11.53
N GLY A 74 -15.43 0.50 -10.85
CA GLY A 74 -16.72 0.30 -11.50
C GLY A 74 -17.41 1.64 -11.72
N HIS A 75 -17.69 1.98 -12.98
CA HIS A 75 -18.33 3.26 -13.31
C HIS A 75 -19.53 3.60 -12.46
N GLY A 76 -19.63 4.85 -12.04
CA GLY A 76 -20.75 5.40 -11.30
C GLY A 76 -21.93 5.80 -12.18
N GLY A 77 -23.13 5.87 -11.58
CA GLY A 77 -24.34 6.36 -12.23
C GLY A 77 -25.31 5.28 -12.67
N ALA A 78 -26.53 5.73 -13.03
CA ALA A 78 -27.65 4.85 -13.31
C ALA A 78 -27.42 3.84 -14.47
N PRO A 79 -26.71 4.18 -15.55
CA PRO A 79 -26.45 3.23 -16.64
C PRO A 79 -25.61 2.03 -16.21
N TYR A 80 -24.73 2.20 -15.25
CA TYR A 80 -23.69 1.23 -14.85
C TYR A 80 -24.08 0.41 -13.62
N PHE A 81 -25.33 -0.01 -13.50
CA PHE A 81 -25.89 -0.57 -12.26
C PHE A 81 -25.34 -1.95 -11.85
N ARG A 82 -24.50 -2.59 -12.69
CA ARG A 82 -23.75 -3.82 -12.38
C ARG A 82 -22.25 -3.63 -12.53
N SER A 83 -21.73 -2.40 -12.51
CA SER A 83 -20.29 -2.10 -12.67
C SER A 83 -19.42 -2.80 -11.64
N HIS A 84 -19.89 -2.96 -10.41
CA HIS A 84 -19.20 -3.73 -9.36
C HIS A 84 -18.93 -5.18 -9.75
N LYS A 85 -19.82 -5.82 -10.54
CA LYS A 85 -19.57 -7.15 -11.12
C LYS A 85 -18.57 -7.08 -12.26
N GLY A 86 -18.68 -6.05 -13.10
CA GLY A 86 -17.72 -5.82 -14.18
C GLY A 86 -16.30 -5.67 -13.62
N ALA A 87 -16.11 -4.92 -12.55
CA ALA A 87 -14.85 -4.75 -11.85
C ALA A 87 -14.32 -6.09 -11.26
N GLU A 88 -15.19 -6.90 -10.69
CA GLU A 88 -14.83 -8.24 -10.19
C GLU A 88 -14.39 -9.17 -11.33
N PHE A 89 -15.16 -9.20 -12.44
CA PHE A 89 -14.83 -10.00 -13.61
C PHE A 89 -13.51 -9.57 -14.25
N ALA A 90 -13.21 -8.25 -14.28
CA ALA A 90 -11.96 -7.75 -14.84
C ALA A 90 -10.75 -8.32 -14.10
N LEU A 91 -10.73 -8.29 -12.77
CA LEU A 91 -9.64 -8.83 -11.95
C LEU A 91 -9.52 -10.36 -12.08
N GLN A 92 -10.65 -11.08 -12.08
CA GLN A 92 -10.68 -12.53 -12.29
C GLN A 92 -10.07 -12.90 -13.62
N VAL A 93 -10.52 -12.27 -14.69
CA VAL A 93 -10.10 -12.59 -16.07
C VAL A 93 -8.61 -12.40 -16.27
N VAL A 94 -8.02 -11.32 -15.73
CA VAL A 94 -6.57 -11.09 -15.85
C VAL A 94 -5.78 -12.21 -15.15
N GLN A 95 -6.15 -12.57 -13.92
CA GLN A 95 -5.48 -13.67 -13.21
C GLN A 95 -5.56 -14.99 -13.97
N ASP A 96 -6.74 -15.32 -14.50
CA ASP A 96 -6.98 -16.54 -15.24
C ASP A 96 -6.17 -16.58 -16.55
N ILE A 97 -6.10 -15.46 -17.28
CA ILE A 97 -5.34 -15.37 -18.53
C ILE A 97 -3.85 -15.48 -18.28
N VAL A 98 -3.32 -14.75 -17.31
CA VAL A 98 -1.90 -14.79 -16.92
C VAL A 98 -1.52 -16.21 -16.49
N SER A 99 -2.36 -16.85 -15.66
CA SER A 99 -2.12 -18.22 -15.22
C SER A 99 -2.10 -19.22 -16.39
N ARG A 100 -3.01 -19.09 -17.34
CA ARG A 100 -3.11 -20.03 -18.49
C ARG A 100 -2.06 -19.81 -19.56
N ARG A 101 -1.48 -18.61 -19.68
CA ARG A 101 -0.57 -18.22 -20.77
C ARG A 101 0.83 -17.85 -20.30
N MET A 102 1.20 -18.21 -19.10
CA MET A 102 2.48 -17.81 -18.49
C MET A 102 3.69 -18.29 -19.32
N ASP A 103 3.63 -19.48 -19.88
CA ASP A 103 4.65 -20.03 -20.78
C ASP A 103 4.93 -19.08 -21.94
N ARG A 104 3.88 -18.65 -22.65
CA ARG A 104 3.99 -17.72 -23.78
C ARG A 104 4.42 -16.32 -23.33
N ILE A 105 3.93 -15.85 -22.20
CA ILE A 105 4.33 -14.55 -21.62
C ILE A 105 5.82 -14.56 -21.31
N LYS A 106 6.36 -15.62 -20.70
CA LYS A 106 7.79 -15.77 -20.40
C LYS A 106 8.65 -15.79 -21.66
N GLU A 107 8.22 -16.49 -22.69
CA GLU A 107 8.92 -16.53 -23.99
C GLU A 107 9.04 -15.10 -24.56
N LEU A 108 7.95 -14.37 -24.64
CA LEU A 108 7.92 -12.99 -25.14
C LEU A 108 8.70 -12.04 -24.25
N ALA A 109 8.59 -12.16 -22.92
CA ALA A 109 9.35 -11.34 -21.97
C ALA A 109 10.86 -11.58 -22.10
N SER A 110 11.29 -12.82 -22.34
CA SER A 110 12.69 -13.18 -22.55
C SER A 110 13.28 -12.57 -23.82
N SER A 111 12.46 -12.36 -24.85
CA SER A 111 12.85 -11.65 -26.07
C SER A 111 12.70 -10.13 -25.98
N GLY A 112 12.14 -9.61 -24.89
CA GLY A 112 11.86 -8.19 -24.72
C GLY A 112 10.63 -7.68 -25.47
N ASP A 113 9.81 -8.57 -26.01
CA ASP A 113 8.60 -8.23 -26.79
C ASP A 113 7.39 -7.97 -25.88
N PHE A 114 7.46 -6.93 -25.08
CA PHE A 114 6.40 -6.52 -24.16
C PHE A 114 5.17 -5.94 -24.88
N ASP A 115 5.32 -5.39 -26.07
CA ASP A 115 4.19 -4.87 -26.86
C ASP A 115 3.29 -6.00 -27.35
N THR A 116 3.85 -7.14 -27.76
CA THR A 116 3.07 -8.32 -28.10
C THR A 116 2.36 -8.88 -26.87
N ILE A 117 3.00 -8.91 -25.69
CA ILE A 117 2.34 -9.30 -24.43
C ILE A 117 1.13 -8.40 -24.18
N ARG A 118 1.30 -7.06 -24.21
CA ARG A 118 0.20 -6.10 -24.04
C ARG A 118 -0.96 -6.37 -24.98
N SER A 119 -0.66 -6.47 -26.28
CA SER A 119 -1.69 -6.63 -27.32
C SER A 119 -2.46 -7.94 -27.17
N GLN A 120 -1.77 -9.05 -26.89
CA GLN A 120 -2.41 -10.35 -26.67
C GLN A 120 -3.22 -10.40 -25.38
N LEU A 121 -2.72 -9.79 -24.28
CA LEU A 121 -3.45 -9.70 -23.02
C LEU A 121 -4.70 -8.83 -23.18
N ALA A 122 -4.59 -7.63 -23.78
CA ALA A 122 -5.70 -6.72 -23.99
C ALA A 122 -6.85 -7.38 -24.74
N LEU A 123 -6.56 -8.05 -25.88
CA LEU A 123 -7.56 -8.77 -26.65
C LEU A 123 -8.21 -9.90 -25.84
N ALA A 124 -7.42 -10.67 -25.11
CA ALA A 124 -7.92 -11.78 -24.30
C ALA A 124 -8.77 -11.29 -23.13
N ILE A 125 -8.35 -10.22 -22.44
CA ILE A 125 -9.06 -9.62 -21.31
C ILE A 125 -10.46 -9.15 -21.77
N VAL A 126 -10.54 -8.33 -22.80
CA VAL A 126 -11.82 -7.83 -23.31
C VAL A 126 -12.74 -8.98 -23.75
N LYS A 127 -12.20 -9.98 -24.45
CA LYS A 127 -12.96 -11.15 -24.89
C LYS A 127 -13.52 -11.95 -23.71
N ASP A 128 -12.66 -12.32 -22.77
CA ASP A 128 -13.07 -13.18 -21.64
C ASP A 128 -13.96 -12.40 -20.65
N TRP A 129 -13.75 -11.08 -20.48
CA TRP A 129 -14.60 -10.21 -19.68
C TRP A 129 -16.03 -10.14 -20.25
N ARG A 130 -16.17 -9.94 -21.57
CA ARG A 130 -17.49 -9.95 -22.24
C ARG A 130 -18.17 -11.32 -22.11
N ARG A 131 -17.41 -12.40 -22.24
CA ARG A 131 -17.95 -13.77 -22.04
C ARG A 131 -18.52 -13.97 -20.64
N LEU A 132 -17.86 -13.46 -19.58
CA LEU A 132 -18.39 -13.55 -18.21
C LEU A 132 -19.68 -12.72 -18.04
N ILE A 133 -19.76 -11.56 -18.70
CA ILE A 133 -20.98 -10.75 -18.70
C ILE A 133 -22.13 -11.48 -19.41
N ASP A 134 -21.86 -12.08 -20.58
CA ASP A 134 -22.87 -12.85 -21.30
C ASP A 134 -23.43 -14.00 -20.43
N GLN A 135 -22.55 -14.67 -19.69
CA GLN A 135 -22.94 -15.70 -18.72
C GLN A 135 -23.79 -15.11 -17.56
N ASP A 136 -23.33 -14.00 -16.95
CA ASP A 136 -24.11 -13.35 -15.87
C ASP A 136 -25.47 -12.85 -16.36
N LEU A 137 -25.56 -12.32 -17.57
CA LEU A 137 -26.83 -11.89 -18.16
C LEU A 137 -27.78 -13.06 -18.46
N ALA A 138 -27.23 -14.20 -18.85
CA ALA A 138 -28.02 -15.42 -19.08
C ALA A 138 -28.56 -16.00 -17.75
N GLU A 139 -27.75 -16.01 -16.70
CA GLU A 139 -28.12 -16.50 -15.37
C GLU A 139 -28.97 -15.50 -14.60
N HIS A 140 -28.70 -14.20 -14.78
CA HIS A 140 -29.32 -13.08 -14.09
C HIS A 140 -29.81 -12.02 -15.08
N PRO A 141 -30.89 -12.27 -15.83
CA PRO A 141 -31.44 -11.30 -16.78
C PRO A 141 -31.72 -9.94 -16.15
N ILE A 142 -31.66 -8.89 -16.98
CA ILE A 142 -31.97 -7.54 -16.51
C ILE A 142 -33.43 -7.51 -16.04
N THR A 143 -33.66 -7.07 -14.82
CA THR A 143 -34.98 -7.02 -14.23
C THR A 143 -35.76 -5.77 -14.67
N LYS A 144 -37.09 -5.88 -14.70
CA LYS A 144 -37.96 -4.71 -14.94
C LYS A 144 -37.62 -3.56 -13.97
N LYS A 145 -37.35 -3.88 -12.71
CA LYS A 145 -37.04 -2.86 -11.67
C LYS A 145 -35.72 -2.10 -11.97
N GLU A 146 -34.70 -2.76 -12.50
CA GLU A 146 -33.45 -2.11 -12.91
C GLU A 146 -33.71 -1.16 -14.09
N LEU A 147 -34.52 -1.58 -15.07
CA LEU A 147 -34.86 -0.75 -16.23
C LEU A 147 -35.79 0.41 -15.88
N ASP A 148 -36.79 0.21 -15.03
CA ASP A 148 -37.72 1.27 -14.62
C ASP A 148 -36.96 2.38 -13.85
N HIS A 149 -35.97 2.00 -13.03
CA HIS A 149 -35.12 2.99 -12.36
C HIS A 149 -34.26 3.78 -13.36
N LEU A 150 -33.64 3.09 -14.32
CA LEU A 150 -32.84 3.72 -15.38
C LEU A 150 -33.70 4.63 -16.26
N GLU A 151 -34.93 4.25 -16.56
CA GLU A 151 -35.84 5.03 -17.39
C GLU A 151 -36.20 6.39 -16.76
N GLY A 152 -36.29 6.43 -15.42
CA GLY A 152 -36.52 7.68 -14.68
C GLY A 152 -35.38 8.68 -14.79
N GLU A 153 -34.11 8.20 -14.96
CA GLU A 153 -32.93 9.06 -15.03
C GLU A 153 -32.39 9.22 -16.47
N LYS A 154 -32.42 8.16 -17.28
CA LYS A 154 -31.82 8.08 -18.61
C LYS A 154 -32.72 7.25 -19.58
N PRO A 155 -33.87 7.77 -19.99
CA PRO A 155 -34.85 7.01 -20.79
C PRO A 155 -34.31 6.48 -22.14
N ALA A 156 -33.44 7.23 -22.81
CA ALA A 156 -32.82 6.79 -24.06
C ALA A 156 -31.93 5.56 -23.87
N VAL A 157 -31.13 5.51 -22.79
CA VAL A 157 -30.27 4.37 -22.45
C VAL A 157 -31.11 3.17 -22.04
N ALA A 158 -32.17 3.37 -21.26
CA ALA A 158 -33.11 2.30 -20.89
C ALA A 158 -33.74 1.65 -22.11
N ALA A 159 -34.08 2.44 -23.14
CA ALA A 159 -34.62 1.93 -24.41
C ALA A 159 -33.59 1.05 -25.16
N LEU A 160 -32.31 1.46 -25.20
CA LEU A 160 -31.21 0.65 -25.81
C LEU A 160 -31.05 -0.70 -25.08
N TYR A 161 -31.03 -0.67 -23.75
CA TYR A 161 -30.86 -1.91 -22.96
C TYR A 161 -32.07 -2.86 -23.09
N ARG A 162 -33.30 -2.34 -23.21
CA ARG A 162 -34.49 -3.18 -23.52
C ARG A 162 -34.42 -3.85 -24.88
N GLN A 163 -33.74 -3.22 -25.83
CA GLN A 163 -33.53 -3.79 -27.17
C GLN A 163 -32.32 -4.73 -27.24
N GLY A 164 -31.59 -4.92 -26.13
CA GLY A 164 -30.39 -5.76 -26.08
C GLY A 164 -29.14 -5.09 -26.62
N HIS A 165 -29.13 -3.76 -26.77
CA HIS A 165 -27.99 -3.00 -27.25
C HIS A 165 -27.14 -2.47 -26.09
N GLU A 166 -25.82 -2.37 -26.29
CA GLU A 166 -24.86 -1.77 -25.34
C GLU A 166 -24.85 -2.40 -23.93
N LEU A 167 -25.21 -3.69 -23.81
CA LEU A 167 -25.35 -4.36 -22.53
C LEU A 167 -24.05 -4.44 -21.73
N TYR A 168 -22.89 -4.41 -22.39
CA TYR A 168 -21.60 -4.39 -21.71
C TYR A 168 -21.36 -3.11 -20.91
N SER A 169 -21.98 -1.99 -21.31
CA SER A 169 -21.91 -0.72 -20.58
C SER A 169 -22.46 -0.84 -19.16
N ILE A 170 -23.44 -1.71 -18.92
CA ILE A 170 -24.01 -1.96 -17.58
C ILE A 170 -22.93 -2.38 -16.58
N TYR A 171 -21.88 -3.05 -17.06
CA TYR A 171 -20.74 -3.57 -16.31
C TYR A 171 -19.48 -2.72 -16.44
N GLY A 172 -19.56 -1.52 -17.04
CA GLY A 172 -18.43 -0.66 -17.35
C GLY A 172 -17.48 -0.47 -16.18
N CYS A 173 -16.18 -0.65 -16.42
CA CYS A 173 -15.14 -0.49 -15.40
C CYS A 173 -13.77 -0.25 -16.02
N THR A 174 -12.85 0.27 -15.20
CA THR A 174 -11.43 0.39 -15.51
C THR A 174 -10.66 -0.85 -15.07
N LEU A 175 -9.34 -0.89 -15.28
CA LEU A 175 -8.46 -1.93 -14.78
C LEU A 175 -7.04 -1.41 -14.63
N VAL A 176 -6.44 -1.59 -13.47
CA VAL A 176 -5.00 -1.49 -13.24
C VAL A 176 -4.53 -2.81 -12.67
N SER A 177 -3.58 -3.48 -13.30
CA SER A 177 -3.07 -4.75 -12.79
C SER A 177 -1.58 -4.93 -13.00
N TYR A 178 -0.98 -5.67 -12.09
CA TYR A 178 0.43 -6.01 -12.04
C TYR A 178 0.59 -7.50 -11.75
N PHE A 179 1.53 -8.14 -12.43
CA PHE A 179 2.01 -9.46 -12.05
C PHE A 179 3.54 -9.55 -12.21
N ALA A 180 4.14 -10.41 -11.41
CA ALA A 180 5.59 -10.64 -11.49
C ALA A 180 5.93 -12.10 -11.21
N THR A 181 6.95 -12.57 -11.90
CA THR A 181 7.70 -13.79 -11.62
C THR A 181 9.00 -13.42 -10.91
N THR A 182 9.96 -14.34 -10.79
CA THR A 182 11.32 -14.04 -10.34
C THR A 182 12.14 -13.26 -11.36
N ASP A 183 11.78 -13.30 -12.63
CA ASP A 183 12.63 -12.86 -13.74
C ASP A 183 12.18 -11.53 -14.34
N PHE A 184 10.89 -11.25 -14.30
CA PHE A 184 10.29 -10.03 -14.84
C PHE A 184 9.00 -9.67 -14.14
N TRP A 185 8.57 -8.43 -14.35
CA TRP A 185 7.26 -7.93 -13.97
C TRP A 185 6.59 -7.23 -15.15
N PHE A 186 5.26 -7.19 -15.11
CA PHE A 186 4.43 -6.56 -16.12
C PHE A 186 3.24 -5.90 -15.47
N ALA A 187 2.94 -4.65 -15.85
CA ALA A 187 1.71 -3.96 -15.47
C ALA A 187 0.94 -3.55 -16.73
N ILE A 188 -0.39 -3.69 -16.67
CA ILE A 188 -1.30 -3.35 -17.74
C ILE A 188 -2.49 -2.58 -17.20
N GLN A 189 -2.94 -1.56 -17.93
CA GLN A 189 -3.96 -0.62 -17.49
C GLN A 189 -4.87 -0.19 -18.65
N ILE A 190 -6.16 -0.02 -18.33
CA ILE A 190 -7.15 0.75 -19.08
C ILE A 190 -7.92 1.61 -18.09
N GLY A 191 -8.14 2.89 -18.41
CA GLY A 191 -8.74 3.86 -17.51
C GLY A 191 -7.71 4.72 -16.78
N ASP A 192 -8.15 5.48 -15.80
CA ASP A 192 -7.50 6.60 -15.13
C ASP A 192 -6.97 6.29 -13.71
N GLY A 193 -7.03 5.05 -13.28
CA GLY A 193 -6.37 4.64 -12.04
C GLY A 193 -4.84 4.78 -12.09
N ASP A 194 -4.16 4.58 -10.97
CA ASP A 194 -2.71 4.73 -10.88
C ASP A 194 -1.99 3.40 -10.68
N PHE A 195 -0.91 3.22 -11.42
CA PHE A 195 0.12 2.23 -11.15
C PHE A 195 1.37 2.93 -10.63
N ALA A 196 1.65 2.78 -9.34
CA ALA A 196 2.82 3.37 -8.71
C ALA A 196 3.83 2.30 -8.30
N LEU A 197 5.11 2.58 -8.47
CA LEU A 197 6.17 1.69 -7.99
C LEU A 197 7.31 2.46 -7.32
N SER A 198 8.03 1.76 -6.44
CA SER A 198 9.24 2.27 -5.81
C SER A 198 10.31 1.19 -5.74
N GLN A 199 11.57 1.57 -5.97
CA GLN A 199 12.73 0.69 -5.86
C GLN A 199 13.34 0.67 -4.44
N ASP A 200 13.00 1.65 -3.61
CA ASP A 200 13.57 1.83 -2.26
C ASP A 200 12.52 2.02 -1.15
N GLY A 201 11.25 2.25 -1.52
CA GLY A 201 10.16 2.56 -0.63
C GLY A 201 10.09 4.03 -0.20
N GLN A 202 10.94 4.90 -0.75
CA GLN A 202 10.98 6.32 -0.43
C GLN A 202 10.50 7.19 -1.59
N GLU A 203 10.98 6.91 -2.78
CA GLU A 203 10.57 7.61 -3.99
C GLU A 203 9.64 6.73 -4.81
N PHE A 204 8.46 7.27 -5.12
CA PHE A 204 7.43 6.62 -5.93
C PHE A 204 7.33 7.30 -7.29
N VAL A 205 7.23 6.48 -8.31
CA VAL A 205 7.01 6.93 -9.70
C VAL A 205 5.73 6.30 -10.24
N LEU A 206 5.08 7.01 -11.14
CA LEU A 206 3.91 6.59 -11.91
C LEU A 206 4.37 6.32 -13.36
N PRO A 207 4.88 5.12 -13.67
CA PRO A 207 5.58 4.88 -14.93
C PRO A 207 4.62 4.60 -16.10
N MET A 208 3.32 4.48 -15.85
CA MET A 208 2.35 4.19 -16.91
C MET A 208 2.29 5.36 -17.89
N PRO A 209 2.34 5.12 -19.21
CA PRO A 209 2.17 6.19 -20.20
C PRO A 209 0.86 6.93 -20.00
N THR A 210 0.86 8.24 -20.28
CA THR A 210 -0.35 9.07 -20.22
C THR A 210 -1.41 8.52 -21.19
N ASP A 211 -2.65 8.54 -20.77
CA ASP A 211 -3.78 8.21 -21.63
C ASP A 211 -4.15 9.42 -22.49
N GLU A 212 -3.82 9.37 -23.78
CA GLU A 212 -4.09 10.49 -24.70
C GLU A 212 -5.59 10.64 -25.02
N VAL A 213 -6.40 9.64 -24.73
CA VAL A 213 -7.85 9.61 -25.00
C VAL A 213 -8.63 10.15 -23.79
N CYS A 214 -8.10 10.04 -22.59
CA CYS A 214 -8.70 10.61 -21.38
C CYS A 214 -8.64 12.14 -21.41
N PHE A 215 -9.72 12.78 -21.82
CA PHE A 215 -9.86 14.25 -21.84
C PHE A 215 -11.18 14.64 -21.16
N LEU A 216 -11.12 15.60 -20.23
CA LEU A 216 -12.31 16.21 -19.58
C LEU A 216 -13.34 15.20 -19.03
N ASN A 217 -13.03 14.33 -18.09
CA ASN A 217 -13.95 13.36 -17.48
C ASN A 217 -14.38 12.19 -18.39
N GLN A 218 -13.71 11.97 -19.52
CA GLN A 218 -13.87 10.74 -20.31
C GLN A 218 -12.73 9.78 -19.93
N THR A 219 -13.09 8.66 -19.34
CA THR A 219 -12.17 7.57 -18.97
C THR A 219 -12.32 6.42 -19.95
N THR A 220 -11.23 5.86 -20.44
CA THR A 220 -11.27 4.63 -21.23
C THR A 220 -11.74 3.46 -20.37
N SER A 221 -12.55 2.58 -20.96
CA SER A 221 -13.25 1.52 -20.20
C SER A 221 -13.23 0.18 -20.94
N LEU A 222 -13.32 -0.90 -20.15
CA LEU A 222 -13.47 -2.27 -20.71
C LEU A 222 -14.75 -2.44 -21.54
N CYS A 223 -15.78 -1.63 -21.30
CA CYS A 223 -17.03 -1.68 -22.07
C CYS A 223 -16.93 -1.00 -23.45
N ASP A 224 -15.89 -0.21 -23.71
CA ASP A 224 -15.73 0.52 -24.94
C ASP A 224 -15.53 -0.41 -26.15
N ALA A 225 -16.00 0.03 -27.30
CA ALA A 225 -15.85 -0.76 -28.53
C ALA A 225 -14.38 -1.00 -28.91
N ALA A 226 -13.53 0.00 -28.65
CA ALA A 226 -12.10 -0.02 -28.95
C ALA A 226 -11.22 -0.43 -27.76
N ALA A 227 -11.79 -0.86 -26.63
CA ALA A 227 -11.09 -1.11 -25.37
C ALA A 227 -9.73 -1.82 -25.50
N ALA A 228 -9.63 -2.85 -26.38
CA ALA A 228 -8.38 -3.58 -26.56
C ALA A 228 -7.22 -2.75 -27.14
N LYS A 229 -7.50 -1.59 -27.77
CA LYS A 229 -6.49 -0.68 -28.31
C LYS A 229 -6.03 0.36 -27.29
N GLU A 230 -6.84 0.61 -26.27
CA GLU A 230 -6.61 1.65 -25.27
C GLU A 230 -5.78 1.16 -24.06
N PHE A 231 -5.41 -0.12 -24.06
CA PHE A 231 -4.55 -0.65 -23.01
C PHE A 231 -3.12 -0.10 -23.10
N ARG A 232 -2.63 0.36 -21.99
CA ARG A 232 -1.25 0.80 -21.75
C ARG A 232 -0.52 -0.22 -20.90
N SER A 233 0.80 -0.30 -21.01
CA SER A 233 1.60 -1.21 -20.19
C SER A 233 2.99 -0.67 -19.91
N VAL A 234 3.56 -1.17 -18.84
CA VAL A 234 4.98 -1.04 -18.51
C VAL A 234 5.50 -2.37 -17.98
N ALA A 235 6.78 -2.61 -18.16
CA ALA A 235 7.41 -3.86 -17.78
C ALA A 235 8.87 -3.64 -17.37
N GLY A 236 9.46 -4.63 -16.70
CA GLY A 236 10.87 -4.59 -16.37
C GLY A 236 11.36 -5.91 -15.77
N THR A 237 12.68 -6.03 -15.68
CA THR A 237 13.35 -7.21 -15.11
C THR A 237 13.79 -6.98 -13.66
N ARG A 238 13.99 -5.72 -13.24
CA ARG A 238 14.28 -5.40 -11.85
C ARG A 238 12.99 -5.31 -11.06
N ILE A 239 12.72 -6.32 -10.24
CA ILE A 239 11.50 -6.38 -9.44
C ILE A 239 11.44 -5.19 -8.46
N PRO A 240 10.37 -4.38 -8.49
CA PRO A 240 10.20 -3.24 -7.58
C PRO A 240 10.11 -3.68 -6.12
N LYS A 241 10.60 -2.85 -5.20
CA LYS A 241 10.44 -3.07 -3.77
C LYS A 241 8.99 -2.90 -3.33
N VAL A 242 8.29 -1.92 -3.91
CA VAL A 242 6.88 -1.65 -3.64
C VAL A 242 6.16 -1.44 -4.95
N VAL A 243 4.98 -2.03 -5.05
CA VAL A 243 4.01 -1.79 -6.11
C VAL A 243 2.67 -1.45 -5.47
N LEU A 244 2.02 -0.43 -6.00
CA LEU A 244 0.68 0.00 -5.62
C LEU A 244 -0.15 0.14 -6.89
N CYS A 245 -1.32 -0.50 -6.90
CA CYS A 245 -2.38 -0.25 -7.87
C CYS A 245 -3.51 0.46 -7.12
N THR A 246 -3.98 1.60 -7.60
CA THR A 246 -5.07 2.35 -6.98
C THR A 246 -6.09 2.82 -8.01
N THR A 247 -7.36 2.94 -7.60
CA THR A 247 -8.36 3.65 -8.39
C THR A 247 -8.15 5.16 -8.26
N ASP A 248 -8.71 5.94 -9.16
CA ASP A 248 -8.55 7.40 -9.24
C ASP A 248 -9.10 8.13 -8.00
N GLY A 249 -10.03 7.51 -7.25
CA GLY A 249 -10.47 7.99 -5.95
C GLY A 249 -9.33 8.28 -4.97
N VAL A 250 -8.17 7.60 -5.14
CA VAL A 250 -6.95 7.90 -4.36
C VAL A 250 -6.30 9.18 -4.88
N SER A 251 -5.88 9.23 -6.14
CA SER A 251 -5.13 10.38 -6.70
C SER A 251 -5.96 11.67 -6.68
N ASN A 252 -7.26 11.58 -7.00
CA ASN A 252 -8.20 12.69 -6.95
C ASN A 252 -8.43 13.24 -5.52
N SER A 253 -8.00 12.52 -4.49
CA SER A 253 -8.03 13.00 -3.11
C SER A 253 -6.84 13.90 -2.74
N PHE A 254 -5.86 14.05 -3.62
CA PHE A 254 -4.68 14.88 -3.38
C PHE A 254 -4.57 16.03 -4.38
N LYS A 255 -4.09 17.18 -3.91
CA LYS A 255 -3.96 18.39 -4.75
C LYS A 255 -2.68 18.43 -5.57
N THR A 256 -1.66 17.68 -5.16
CA THR A 256 -0.34 17.66 -5.79
C THR A 256 0.26 16.26 -5.80
N GLU A 257 1.08 15.97 -6.80
CA GLU A 257 1.86 14.73 -6.88
C GLU A 257 2.75 14.49 -5.66
N GLY A 258 3.30 15.56 -5.07
CA GLY A 258 4.09 15.48 -3.84
C GLY A 258 3.30 14.98 -2.63
N GLN A 259 2.01 15.35 -2.52
CA GLN A 259 1.11 14.84 -1.49
C GLN A 259 0.77 13.37 -1.72
N LEU A 260 0.48 12.99 -2.97
CA LEU A 260 0.22 11.61 -3.36
C LEU A 260 1.45 10.71 -3.09
N GLY A 261 2.65 11.15 -3.49
CA GLY A 261 3.90 10.44 -3.18
C GLY A 261 4.17 10.32 -1.67
N GLY A 262 3.82 11.36 -0.91
CA GLY A 262 3.85 11.34 0.57
C GLY A 262 2.90 10.29 1.16
N PHE A 263 1.70 10.15 0.61
CA PHE A 263 0.75 9.11 0.99
C PHE A 263 1.28 7.71 0.69
N TYR A 264 1.81 7.45 -0.50
CA TYR A 264 2.40 6.16 -0.86
C TYR A 264 3.56 5.77 0.05
N ARG A 265 4.43 6.74 0.38
CA ARG A 265 5.51 6.56 1.37
C ARG A 265 4.97 6.21 2.75
N SER A 266 3.90 6.87 3.18
CA SER A 266 3.26 6.61 4.48
C SER A 266 2.64 5.21 4.53
N LEU A 267 2.02 4.76 3.43
CA LEU A 267 1.53 3.37 3.30
C LEU A 267 2.68 2.36 3.40
N PHE A 268 3.79 2.58 2.69
CA PHE A 268 4.95 1.71 2.80
C PHE A 268 5.47 1.62 4.23
N ASN A 269 5.61 2.77 4.92
CA ASN A 269 6.03 2.79 6.32
C ASN A 269 5.05 2.04 7.24
N LEU A 270 3.75 2.14 6.98
CA LEU A 270 2.73 1.40 7.71
C LEU A 270 2.87 -0.11 7.47
N PHE A 271 3.07 -0.55 6.23
CA PHE A 271 3.33 -1.95 5.89
C PHE A 271 4.57 -2.49 6.57
N VAL A 272 5.67 -1.71 6.58
CA VAL A 272 6.91 -2.06 7.30
C VAL A 272 6.65 -2.25 8.79
N GLN A 273 5.86 -1.36 9.40
CA GLN A 273 5.54 -1.47 10.84
C GLN A 273 4.66 -2.67 11.18
N SER A 274 3.83 -3.12 10.24
CA SER A 274 2.84 -4.18 10.46
C SER A 274 3.39 -5.60 10.37
N GLU A 275 4.45 -5.81 9.59
CA GLU A 275 5.06 -7.14 9.43
C GLU A 275 5.63 -7.70 10.75
N PHE A 276 5.79 -6.86 11.79
CA PHE A 276 6.27 -7.30 13.09
C PHE A 276 5.15 -7.31 14.14
N PRO A 277 4.92 -8.45 14.79
CA PRO A 277 3.93 -8.54 15.86
C PRO A 277 4.36 -7.71 17.06
N GLN A 278 3.71 -6.58 17.26
CA GLN A 278 3.86 -5.82 18.52
C GLN A 278 3.28 -6.57 19.72
N CYS A 279 2.70 -7.76 19.51
CA CYS A 279 1.74 -8.30 20.44
C CYS A 279 2.22 -9.49 21.30
N GLN A 280 3.25 -10.24 20.93
CA GLN A 280 3.45 -11.56 21.52
C GLN A 280 3.90 -11.59 22.98
N GLU A 281 4.51 -10.52 23.53
CA GLU A 281 5.00 -10.56 24.92
C GLU A 281 4.39 -9.51 25.86
N LEU A 282 3.84 -8.39 25.36
CA LEU A 282 3.52 -7.24 26.19
C LEU A 282 2.02 -6.88 26.32
N ARG A 283 1.15 -7.31 25.42
CA ARG A 283 -0.30 -7.02 25.48
C ARG A 283 -1.17 -8.21 25.83
N CYS A 284 -0.73 -9.44 25.62
CA CYS A 284 -1.55 -10.62 25.86
C CYS A 284 -1.19 -11.29 27.19
N ARG A 285 -1.82 -10.84 28.27
CA ARG A 285 -1.89 -11.61 29.52
C ARG A 285 -2.73 -12.90 29.41
N ASN A 286 -3.52 -13.05 28.36
CA ASN A 286 -4.27 -14.26 28.04
C ASN A 286 -3.70 -14.90 26.78
N GLN A 287 -2.81 -15.87 26.96
CA GLN A 287 -2.15 -16.63 25.89
C GLN A 287 -3.10 -17.35 24.93
N ASN A 288 -4.39 -17.46 25.24
CA ASN A 288 -5.40 -18.17 24.45
C ASN A 288 -6.16 -17.28 23.42
N GLN A 289 -5.90 -15.99 23.33
CA GLN A 289 -6.60 -15.08 22.40
C GLN A 289 -5.68 -14.28 21.45
N CYS A 290 -4.38 -14.54 21.50
CA CYS A 290 -3.46 -13.90 20.56
C CYS A 290 -3.29 -14.78 19.32
N ASP A 291 -4.34 -14.92 18.55
CA ASP A 291 -4.26 -15.50 17.22
C ASP A 291 -3.46 -14.61 16.29
N LEU A 292 -2.79 -15.22 15.32
CA LEU A 292 -2.04 -14.61 14.20
C LEU A 292 -2.79 -13.44 13.47
N HIS A 293 -4.03 -13.19 13.84
CA HIS A 293 -4.90 -12.14 13.30
C HIS A 293 -4.51 -10.70 13.68
N CYS A 294 -3.69 -10.48 14.70
CA CYS A 294 -3.36 -9.13 15.15
C CYS A 294 -2.53 -8.31 14.15
N LYS A 295 -1.74 -8.96 13.29
CA LYS A 295 -0.85 -8.27 12.35
C LYS A 295 -1.60 -7.67 11.18
N ASP A 296 -2.36 -8.50 10.48
CA ASP A 296 -3.16 -8.08 9.32
C ASP A 296 -4.31 -7.18 9.75
N ALA A 297 -4.85 -7.43 10.96
CA ALA A 297 -5.96 -6.66 11.49
C ALA A 297 -5.59 -5.19 11.75
N LEU A 298 -4.41 -4.90 12.32
CA LEU A 298 -4.03 -3.51 12.66
C LEU A 298 -3.82 -2.66 11.40
N VAL A 299 -3.07 -3.15 10.41
CA VAL A 299 -2.86 -2.40 9.16
C VAL A 299 -4.17 -2.26 8.40
N LYS A 300 -4.90 -3.36 8.26
CA LYS A 300 -6.20 -3.33 7.61
C LYS A 300 -7.16 -2.40 8.33
N GLU A 301 -7.18 -2.43 9.66
CA GLU A 301 -8.00 -1.54 10.47
C GLU A 301 -7.60 -0.07 10.31
N GLU A 302 -6.30 0.26 10.36
CA GLU A 302 -5.81 1.62 10.17
C GLU A 302 -6.10 2.14 8.78
N ILE A 303 -5.83 1.36 7.73
CA ILE A 303 -6.12 1.74 6.35
C ILE A 303 -7.64 1.84 6.13
N CYS A 304 -8.43 0.86 6.56
CA CYS A 304 -9.88 0.90 6.45
C CYS A 304 -10.52 2.05 7.24
N ARG A 305 -9.87 2.56 8.29
CA ARG A 305 -10.29 3.75 9.04
C ARG A 305 -9.88 5.04 8.32
N TYR A 306 -8.74 5.04 7.65
CA TYR A 306 -8.20 6.22 6.98
C TYR A 306 -8.84 6.47 5.61
N LEU A 307 -8.98 5.45 4.76
CA LEU A 307 -9.48 5.61 3.39
C LEU A 307 -10.87 6.26 3.29
N PRO A 308 -11.87 5.94 4.14
CA PRO A 308 -13.14 6.67 4.12
C PRO A 308 -13.01 8.16 4.46
N LYS A 309 -12.04 8.53 5.32
CA LYS A 309 -11.75 9.94 5.61
C LYS A 309 -11.07 10.61 4.43
N LEU A 310 -10.12 9.91 3.78
CA LEU A 310 -9.45 10.39 2.58
C LEU A 310 -10.47 10.69 1.47
N SER A 311 -11.41 9.76 1.20
CA SER A 311 -12.49 9.98 0.26
C SER A 311 -13.36 11.19 0.66
N LYS A 312 -13.80 11.26 1.93
CA LYS A 312 -14.66 12.33 2.42
C LYS A 312 -14.04 13.71 2.29
N ASP A 313 -12.77 13.84 2.61
CA ASP A 313 -12.03 15.11 2.64
C ASP A 313 -11.43 15.44 1.26
N GLY A 314 -11.41 14.50 0.33
CA GLY A 314 -10.83 14.56 -1.00
C GLY A 314 -11.83 14.36 -2.13
N SER A 315 -11.72 13.25 -2.87
CA SER A 315 -12.49 12.96 -4.09
C SER A 315 -14.00 12.77 -3.84
N GLY A 316 -14.36 12.20 -2.70
CA GLY A 316 -15.73 11.74 -2.43
C GLY A 316 -16.06 10.39 -3.07
N ASP A 317 -15.17 9.82 -3.88
CA ASP A 317 -15.38 8.61 -4.66
C ASP A 317 -15.04 7.33 -3.90
N ASP A 318 -15.40 6.17 -4.47
CA ASP A 318 -14.94 4.88 -4.00
C ASP A 318 -13.41 4.82 -4.10
N ILE A 319 -12.77 4.05 -3.24
CA ILE A 319 -11.31 3.90 -3.23
C ILE A 319 -10.97 2.43 -3.17
N ALA A 320 -10.19 1.96 -4.14
CA ALA A 320 -9.54 0.67 -4.09
C ALA A 320 -8.01 0.79 -4.13
N LEU A 321 -7.35 -0.09 -3.39
CA LEU A 321 -5.90 -0.16 -3.30
C LEU A 321 -5.45 -1.61 -3.21
N ALA A 322 -4.48 -1.98 -4.05
CA ALA A 322 -3.77 -3.26 -3.98
C ALA A 322 -2.26 -3.02 -3.93
N ALA A 323 -1.56 -3.75 -3.08
CA ALA A 323 -0.13 -3.57 -2.84
C ALA A 323 0.63 -4.89 -2.82
N ILE A 324 1.85 -4.86 -3.35
CA ILE A 324 2.88 -5.89 -3.14
C ILE A 324 4.13 -5.21 -2.63
N VAL A 325 4.68 -5.73 -1.53
CA VAL A 325 5.92 -5.24 -0.92
C VAL A 325 6.92 -6.38 -0.85
N ASN A 326 8.09 -6.18 -1.44
CA ASN A 326 9.19 -7.12 -1.45
C ASN A 326 10.25 -6.68 -0.45
N PHE A 327 10.50 -7.46 0.60
CA PHE A 327 11.47 -7.16 1.65
C PHE A 327 12.80 -7.86 1.36
N SER A 328 13.89 -7.09 1.32
CA SER A 328 15.24 -7.64 1.35
C SER A 328 15.63 -8.14 2.75
N PRO A 329 16.63 -9.02 2.88
CA PRO A 329 17.17 -9.40 4.21
C PRO A 329 17.62 -8.20 5.05
N ALA A 330 18.12 -7.13 4.39
CA ALA A 330 18.48 -5.88 5.07
C ALA A 330 17.26 -5.14 5.62
N ASP A 331 16.16 -5.11 4.87
CA ASP A 331 14.89 -4.54 5.34
C ASP A 331 14.35 -5.31 6.54
N LEU A 332 14.31 -6.64 6.47
CA LEU A 332 13.88 -7.50 7.57
C LEU A 332 14.71 -7.24 8.85
N LYS A 333 16.04 -7.07 8.69
CA LYS A 333 16.90 -6.74 9.81
C LYS A 333 16.62 -5.35 10.39
N ALA A 334 16.39 -4.36 9.52
CA ALA A 334 16.03 -3.00 9.96
C ALA A 334 14.67 -2.97 10.66
N MET A 335 13.70 -3.71 10.13
CA MET A 335 12.37 -3.88 10.71
C MET A 335 12.45 -4.55 12.09
N GLN A 336 13.22 -5.63 12.24
CA GLN A 336 13.44 -6.27 13.55
C GLN A 336 14.07 -5.30 14.55
N ALA A 337 15.03 -4.48 14.10
CA ALA A 337 15.64 -3.46 14.96
C ALA A 337 14.64 -2.37 15.38
N LEU A 338 13.73 -1.99 14.50
CA LEU A 338 12.64 -1.06 14.83
C LEU A 338 11.69 -1.67 15.87
N GLN A 339 11.33 -2.94 15.71
CA GLN A 339 10.49 -3.65 16.66
C GLN A 339 11.15 -3.73 18.04
N ASP A 340 12.42 -4.15 18.11
CA ASP A 340 13.17 -4.18 19.37
C ASP A 340 13.22 -2.80 20.02
N TYR A 341 13.38 -1.72 19.23
CA TYR A 341 13.30 -0.35 19.73
C TYR A 341 11.93 -0.01 20.34
N LEU A 342 10.84 -0.32 19.63
CA LEU A 342 9.48 -0.07 20.10
C LEU A 342 9.15 -0.86 21.37
N HIS A 343 9.61 -2.09 21.50
CA HIS A 343 9.50 -2.86 22.74
C HIS A 343 10.24 -2.18 23.91
N GLY A 344 11.47 -1.72 23.65
CA GLY A 344 12.23 -0.95 24.64
C GLY A 344 11.47 0.30 25.10
N CYS A 345 10.91 1.06 24.17
CA CYS A 345 10.10 2.25 24.47
C CYS A 345 8.83 1.89 25.27
N HIS A 346 8.15 0.81 24.90
CA HIS A 346 6.94 0.38 25.62
C HIS A 346 7.27 0.04 27.10
N ILE A 347 8.35 -0.69 27.35
CA ILE A 347 8.80 -1.03 28.72
C ILE A 347 9.19 0.24 29.47
N LYS A 348 9.88 1.19 28.82
CA LYS A 348 10.26 2.48 29.41
C LYS A 348 9.06 3.26 29.95
N HIS A 349 7.96 3.28 29.18
CA HIS A 349 6.74 4.02 29.53
C HIS A 349 5.78 3.22 30.41
N ASN A 350 5.86 1.89 30.40
CA ASN A 350 4.96 0.99 31.14
C ASN A 350 5.75 -0.10 31.90
N PRO A 351 6.59 0.27 32.87
CA PRO A 351 7.44 -0.71 33.57
C PRO A 351 6.64 -1.75 34.34
N SER A 352 5.42 -1.43 34.78
CA SER A 352 4.52 -2.36 35.48
C SER A 352 3.90 -3.43 34.57
N ALA A 353 4.00 -3.29 33.25
CA ALA A 353 3.47 -4.30 32.29
C ALA A 353 4.36 -5.54 32.21
N VAL A 354 5.57 -5.50 32.79
CA VAL A 354 6.52 -6.60 32.77
C VAL A 354 6.41 -7.39 34.07
N ALA A 355 5.99 -8.66 33.99
CA ALA A 355 5.94 -9.54 35.12
C ALA A 355 7.20 -10.44 35.15
N GLY A 356 7.86 -10.54 36.32
CA GLY A 356 8.91 -11.54 36.55
C GLY A 356 10.34 -11.18 36.12
N GLU A 357 10.57 -10.02 35.46
CA GLU A 357 11.92 -9.53 35.10
C GLU A 357 12.07 -8.05 35.46
N ASN A 358 13.30 -7.61 35.73
CA ASN A 358 13.57 -6.20 36.00
C ASN A 358 13.32 -5.37 34.73
N PRO A 359 12.37 -4.40 34.75
CA PRO A 359 11.98 -3.62 33.57
C PRO A 359 13.15 -2.86 32.95
N GLU A 360 14.02 -2.27 33.77
CA GLU A 360 15.17 -1.50 33.30
C GLU A 360 16.19 -2.38 32.56
N ARG A 361 16.44 -3.60 33.07
CA ARG A 361 17.32 -4.57 32.43
C ARG A 361 16.73 -5.06 31.10
N LEU A 362 15.43 -5.29 31.08
CA LEU A 362 14.72 -5.74 29.89
C LEU A 362 14.70 -4.66 28.81
N MET A 363 14.38 -3.41 29.18
CA MET A 363 14.46 -2.23 28.31
C MET A 363 15.85 -2.07 27.69
N HIS A 364 16.91 -2.11 28.51
CA HIS A 364 18.29 -2.03 28.04
C HIS A 364 18.62 -3.14 27.04
N ARG A 365 18.17 -4.37 27.31
CA ARG A 365 18.35 -5.52 26.40
C ARG A 365 17.72 -5.27 25.02
N TYR A 366 16.51 -4.75 24.99
CA TYR A 366 15.81 -4.44 23.73
C TYR A 366 16.49 -3.30 22.96
N PHE A 367 16.86 -2.22 23.62
CA PHE A 367 17.62 -1.13 22.96
C PHE A 367 18.98 -1.61 22.43
N THR A 368 19.64 -2.52 23.15
CA THR A 368 20.92 -3.12 22.69
C THR A 368 20.70 -4.00 21.46
N LYS A 369 19.61 -4.77 21.37
CA LYS A 369 19.27 -5.54 20.17
C LYS A 369 19.00 -4.60 18.99
N ALA A 370 18.19 -3.56 19.18
CA ALA A 370 17.88 -2.56 18.19
C ALA A 370 19.14 -1.82 17.67
N GLU A 371 20.09 -1.49 18.55
CA GLU A 371 21.37 -0.89 18.17
C GLU A 371 22.16 -1.79 17.24
N LYS A 372 22.24 -3.10 17.51
CA LYS A 372 22.91 -4.08 16.63
C LYS A 372 22.31 -4.08 15.22
N GLY A 373 21.01 -3.84 15.10
CA GLY A 373 20.30 -3.64 13.85
C GLY A 373 20.44 -2.24 13.24
N LYS A 374 21.37 -1.40 13.77
CA LYS A 374 21.68 -0.03 13.32
C LYS A 374 20.58 1.02 13.60
N ASN A 375 19.63 0.76 14.47
CA ASN A 375 18.58 1.73 14.83
C ASN A 375 19.21 2.94 15.57
N ALA A 376 19.10 4.14 14.99
CA ALA A 376 19.71 5.37 15.53
C ALA A 376 19.01 5.85 16.81
N LYS A 377 17.68 5.70 16.89
CA LYS A 377 16.88 6.07 18.08
C LYS A 377 17.24 5.19 19.28
N ALA A 378 17.49 3.90 19.05
CA ALA A 378 17.94 3.01 20.12
C ALA A 378 19.32 3.39 20.67
N LYS A 379 20.23 3.87 19.82
CA LYS A 379 21.53 4.40 20.29
C LYS A 379 21.36 5.64 21.16
N PHE A 380 20.44 6.51 20.79
CA PHE A 380 20.06 7.69 21.60
C PHE A 380 19.51 7.29 22.96
N GLU A 381 18.55 6.36 23.01
CA GLU A 381 17.98 5.86 24.26
C GLU A 381 19.05 5.20 25.17
N LEU A 382 19.97 4.44 24.58
CA LEU A 382 21.11 3.90 25.34
C LEU A 382 22.05 4.98 25.84
N ALA A 383 22.25 6.07 25.10
CA ALA A 383 23.05 7.20 25.58
C ALA A 383 22.41 7.85 26.82
N LEU A 384 21.09 8.07 26.80
CA LEU A 384 20.36 8.59 27.96
C LEU A 384 20.36 7.60 29.13
N TYR A 385 20.27 6.30 28.86
CA TYR A 385 20.39 5.28 29.90
C TYR A 385 21.74 5.37 30.62
N TYR A 386 22.87 5.44 29.88
CA TYR A 386 24.19 5.57 30.47
C TYR A 386 24.43 6.93 31.12
N TYR A 387 23.81 8.01 30.63
CA TYR A 387 23.81 9.32 31.26
C TYR A 387 23.18 9.25 32.65
N ASN A 388 22.03 8.61 32.77
CA ASN A 388 21.34 8.44 34.07
C ASN A 388 22.09 7.49 35.02
N LYS A 389 22.99 6.64 34.51
CA LYS A 389 23.89 5.81 35.32
C LYS A 389 25.21 6.50 35.67
N ALA A 390 25.37 7.77 35.34
CA ALA A 390 26.59 8.53 35.46
C ALA A 390 27.83 7.95 34.76
N ASP A 391 27.61 7.08 33.74
CA ASP A 391 28.67 6.58 32.87
C ASP A 391 28.84 7.53 31.68
N SER A 392 29.60 8.60 31.90
CA SER A 392 29.80 9.65 30.89
C SER A 392 30.52 9.15 29.62
N GLN A 393 31.41 8.18 29.76
CA GLN A 393 32.14 7.62 28.61
C GLN A 393 31.22 6.88 27.67
N MET A 394 30.40 5.97 28.20
CA MET A 394 29.43 5.22 27.40
C MET A 394 28.33 6.12 26.89
N ALA A 395 27.83 7.06 27.68
CA ALA A 395 26.83 8.04 27.25
C ALA A 395 27.30 8.82 26.02
N LEU A 396 28.47 9.43 26.06
CA LEU A 396 29.08 10.14 24.92
C LEU A 396 29.30 9.25 23.71
N LYS A 397 29.81 8.03 23.93
CA LYS A 397 30.02 7.06 22.83
C LYS A 397 28.73 6.75 22.08
N LYS A 398 27.65 6.47 22.82
CA LYS A 398 26.35 6.14 22.23
C LYS A 398 25.68 7.37 21.59
N MET A 399 25.77 8.55 22.23
CA MET A 399 25.23 9.79 21.68
C MET A 399 25.91 10.19 20.37
N LYS A 400 27.25 10.10 20.29
CA LYS A 400 28.00 10.30 19.05
C LYS A 400 27.57 9.30 17.96
N ALA A 401 27.37 8.03 18.31
CA ALA A 401 26.95 7.02 17.38
C ALA A 401 25.52 7.26 16.85
N ALA A 402 24.61 7.81 17.66
CA ALA A 402 23.27 8.20 17.25
C ALA A 402 23.29 9.44 16.34
N ALA A 403 24.04 10.48 16.71
CA ALA A 403 24.21 11.68 15.89
C ALA A 403 24.85 11.40 14.53
N ASN A 404 25.88 10.55 14.50
CA ASN A 404 26.53 10.12 13.26
C ASN A 404 25.62 9.24 12.36
N ALA A 405 24.61 8.59 12.94
CA ALA A 405 23.57 7.87 12.22
C ALA A 405 22.45 8.78 11.69
N GLY A 406 22.59 10.10 11.83
CA GLY A 406 21.66 11.07 11.26
C GLY A 406 20.45 11.39 12.15
N TYR A 407 20.45 11.01 13.44
CA TYR A 407 19.30 11.28 14.32
C TYR A 407 19.35 12.72 14.86
N PRO A 408 18.39 13.62 14.49
CA PRO A 408 18.47 15.05 14.82
C PRO A 408 18.46 15.33 16.32
N ASP A 409 17.61 14.64 17.10
CA ASP A 409 17.55 14.84 18.57
C ASP A 409 18.88 14.49 19.23
N ALA A 410 19.60 13.46 18.71
CA ALA A 410 20.91 13.12 19.21
C ALA A 410 21.98 14.17 18.86
N MET A 411 21.84 14.83 17.72
CA MET A 411 22.75 15.93 17.33
C MET A 411 22.56 17.11 18.27
N VAL A 412 21.31 17.49 18.57
CA VAL A 412 21.01 18.58 19.50
C VAL A 412 21.50 18.25 20.91
N GLN A 413 21.18 17.06 21.43
CA GLN A 413 21.62 16.66 22.77
C GLN A 413 23.15 16.57 22.89
N LEU A 414 23.82 16.10 21.84
CA LEU A 414 25.29 16.07 21.82
C LEU A 414 25.89 17.48 21.76
N ALA A 415 25.21 18.40 21.05
CA ALA A 415 25.61 19.80 20.99
C ALA A 415 25.47 20.48 22.38
N ASP A 416 24.33 20.25 23.06
CA ASP A 416 24.14 20.71 24.44
C ASP A 416 25.27 20.19 25.34
N TRP A 417 25.60 18.90 25.28
CA TRP A 417 26.68 18.31 26.06
C TRP A 417 28.05 18.90 25.72
N TYR A 418 28.33 19.25 24.45
CA TYR A 418 29.56 19.96 24.12
C TYR A 418 29.57 21.39 24.59
N SER A 419 28.46 22.10 24.60
CA SER A 419 28.35 23.47 25.15
C SER A 419 28.59 23.50 26.66
N GLU A 420 28.04 22.52 27.37
CA GLU A 420 28.14 22.37 28.81
C GLU A 420 29.46 21.76 29.28
N GLY A 421 30.24 21.20 28.43
CA GLY A 421 31.48 20.48 28.78
C GLY A 421 31.25 19.10 29.39
N TYR A 422 30.12 18.46 29.09
CA TYR A 422 29.85 17.10 29.59
C TYR A 422 30.88 16.09 29.04
N GLY A 423 31.58 15.44 29.98
CA GLY A 423 32.63 14.48 29.66
C GLY A 423 33.94 15.10 29.15
N GLY A 424 34.15 16.40 29.34
CA GLY A 424 35.38 17.11 28.94
C GLY A 424 35.26 18.62 29.08
N SER A 425 36.11 19.38 28.41
CA SER A 425 36.01 20.84 28.36
C SER A 425 34.90 21.26 27.37
N PRO A 426 34.20 22.40 27.63
CA PRO A 426 33.26 22.97 26.69
C PRO A 426 33.86 23.18 25.30
N ASP A 427 33.09 22.84 24.23
CA ASP A 427 33.49 23.02 22.85
C ASP A 427 32.33 23.63 22.02
N PRO A 428 32.13 24.95 22.11
CA PRO A 428 31.04 25.63 21.43
C PRO A 428 31.13 25.53 19.89
N LYS A 429 32.33 25.36 19.34
CA LYS A 429 32.51 25.18 17.88
C LYS A 429 31.92 23.86 17.39
N LYS A 430 32.11 22.79 18.15
CA LYS A 430 31.48 21.49 17.82
C LYS A 430 29.98 21.52 18.05
N ALA A 431 29.53 22.18 19.11
CA ALA A 431 28.12 22.35 19.41
C ALA A 431 27.40 23.03 18.23
N ARG A 432 27.89 24.21 17.80
CA ARG A 432 27.32 24.95 16.68
C ARG A 432 27.19 24.11 15.39
N LYS A 433 28.24 23.37 15.01
CA LYS A 433 28.21 22.49 13.82
C LYS A 433 27.12 21.40 13.91
N LEU A 434 26.84 20.90 15.09
CA LEU A 434 25.80 19.88 15.29
C LEU A 434 24.42 20.50 15.25
N TYR A 435 24.22 21.69 15.81
CA TYR A 435 22.95 22.42 15.67
C TYR A 435 22.66 22.77 14.22
N GLU A 436 23.65 23.26 13.47
CA GLU A 436 23.52 23.53 12.03
C GLU A 436 23.09 22.28 11.24
N LYS A 437 23.68 21.13 11.54
CA LYS A 437 23.28 19.85 10.92
C LYS A 437 21.86 19.43 11.30
N ALA A 438 21.49 19.57 12.57
CA ALA A 438 20.14 19.22 13.02
C ALA A 438 19.08 20.16 12.42
N ALA A 439 19.38 21.47 12.34
CA ALA A 439 18.51 22.46 11.71
C ALA A 439 18.32 22.17 10.21
N ALA A 440 19.39 21.80 9.49
CA ALA A 440 19.31 21.38 8.09
C ALA A 440 18.43 20.13 7.87
N LEU A 441 18.20 19.32 8.91
CA LEU A 441 17.26 18.19 8.94
C LEU A 441 15.86 18.60 9.46
N GLY A 442 15.59 19.90 9.64
CA GLY A 442 14.29 20.44 10.05
C GLY A 442 14.01 20.36 11.56
N HIS A 443 15.04 20.25 12.40
CA HIS A 443 14.86 20.20 13.85
C HIS A 443 14.68 21.62 14.44
N LYS A 444 13.44 21.99 14.75
CA LYS A 444 13.07 23.35 15.22
C LYS A 444 13.84 23.80 16.48
N GLY A 445 14.10 22.90 17.43
CA GLY A 445 14.90 23.23 18.62
C GLY A 445 16.36 23.56 18.31
N ALA A 446 16.92 23.04 17.22
CA ALA A 446 18.27 23.38 16.77
C ALA A 446 18.33 24.79 16.17
N GLU A 447 17.29 25.20 15.43
CA GLU A 447 17.15 26.57 14.90
C GLU A 447 17.15 27.58 16.05
N GLN A 448 16.35 27.36 17.08
CA GLN A 448 16.30 28.21 18.29
C GLN A 448 17.66 28.29 19.00
N ARG A 449 18.37 27.17 19.15
CA ARG A 449 19.70 27.13 19.78
C ARG A 449 20.77 27.88 18.98
N LEU A 450 20.62 27.93 17.65
CA LEU A 450 21.53 28.71 16.78
C LEU A 450 21.33 30.22 16.92
N GLU A 451 20.14 30.68 17.27
CA GLU A 451 19.84 32.09 17.53
C GLU A 451 20.39 32.54 18.88
N GLU A 452 20.59 31.61 19.85
CA GLU A 452 21.09 31.88 21.20
C GLU A 452 22.61 31.91 21.32
N ILE A 453 23.35 31.41 20.32
CA ILE A 453 24.84 31.30 20.26
C ILE A 453 25.40 31.95 19.00
#